data_7a8bde6c400fd626e845d0c38deaab2b
#
_entry.id   7a8bde6c400fd626e845d0c38deaab2b
#
_cell.length_a   1.000
_cell.length_b   1.000
_cell.length_c   1.000
_cell.angle_alpha   90.00
_cell.angle_beta   90.00
_cell.angle_gamma   90.00
#
_symmetry.space_group_name_H-M   'P 1'
#
loop_
_entity.id
_entity.type
_entity.pdbx_description
1 polymer ?
#
loop_
_entity_poly.entity_id
_entity_poly.type
_entity_poly.pdbx_seq_one_letter_code
_entity_poly.pdbx_strand_id
1 'polypeptide(L)'
;MESNSKISLVGLGNMGTALGHALLKDQKQLTIWNRTASRPSVTSLVDAGAVFEPDLSWTISNSPVTIICVLDYPTIRQILYPIVNSHALKSKTIINLTNGTPREAREMKEWMRHAIFDGGTIATPDMVATPASSIFISGENEQRFSSVTNIIEVWGRAQYVGQDPGAAALNDLALLAGMYGMFAGAITAMALLKKQKSGSREHSGVESQVTGMLNPWLQALLPYHAKMAESIDRGIFESLGNPIQMQSIGMQNILKACDEEGVDAGSLRYFAGLMEKVVAERSGEGGIAEVVTLLLK
;
A
#
# COMPACT_ATOMS: atom_id res chain seq x y z
N MET A 1 31.32 -15.35 -0.57
CA MET A 1 31.45 -14.31 0.48
C MET A 1 30.42 -13.26 0.17
N GLU A 2 29.26 -13.31 0.85
CA GLU A 2 28.26 -12.25 0.75
C GLU A 2 28.89 -10.97 1.30
N SER A 3 29.03 -10.00 0.44
CA SER A 3 29.50 -8.66 0.79
C SER A 3 28.52 -8.13 1.86
N ASN A 4 29.01 -7.88 3.06
CA ASN A 4 28.28 -7.25 4.17
C ASN A 4 27.99 -5.80 3.72
N SER A 5 26.94 -5.64 2.91
CA SER A 5 26.67 -4.40 2.18
C SER A 5 26.30 -3.31 3.18
N LYS A 6 27.07 -2.23 3.18
CA LYS A 6 26.73 -1.01 3.92
C LYS A 6 25.46 -0.41 3.31
N ILE A 7 24.48 -0.14 4.14
CA ILE A 7 23.20 0.43 3.75
C ILE A 7 22.99 1.71 4.55
N SER A 8 22.47 2.74 3.89
CA SER A 8 21.99 3.94 4.56
C SER A 8 20.49 3.98 4.56
N LEU A 9 19.88 4.41 5.66
CA LEU A 9 18.44 4.61 5.81
C LEU A 9 18.16 6.06 6.22
N VAL A 10 17.38 6.74 5.40
CA VAL A 10 16.97 8.13 5.56
C VAL A 10 15.48 8.20 5.88
N GLY A 11 15.15 8.74 7.05
CA GLY A 11 13.78 8.84 7.53
C GLY A 11 13.39 7.69 8.47
N LEU A 12 13.14 8.05 9.74
CA LEU A 12 12.86 7.11 10.82
C LEU A 12 11.48 7.37 11.42
N GLY A 13 10.45 7.37 10.54
CA GLY A 13 9.06 7.22 10.94
C GLY A 13 8.76 5.77 11.36
N ASN A 14 7.50 5.43 11.65
CA ASN A 14 7.15 4.07 12.07
C ASN A 14 7.61 3.02 11.06
N MET A 15 7.36 3.22 9.77
CA MET A 15 7.77 2.29 8.71
C MET A 15 9.30 2.25 8.58
N GLY A 16 9.98 3.39 8.46
CA GLY A 16 11.45 3.43 8.36
C GLY A 16 12.14 2.78 9.55
N THR A 17 11.59 2.93 10.75
CA THR A 17 12.10 2.25 11.96
C THR A 17 11.96 0.73 11.85
N ALA A 18 10.81 0.24 11.41
CA ALA A 18 10.59 -1.20 11.20
C ALA A 18 11.54 -1.79 10.13
N LEU A 19 11.71 -1.09 9.01
CA LEU A 19 12.66 -1.47 7.96
C LEU A 19 14.09 -1.52 8.49
N GLY A 20 14.50 -0.54 9.31
CA GLY A 20 15.81 -0.50 9.93
C GLY A 20 16.08 -1.66 10.89
N HIS A 21 15.13 -1.98 11.77
CA HIS A 21 15.25 -3.13 12.66
C HIS A 21 15.34 -4.46 11.91
N ALA A 22 14.58 -4.63 10.82
CA ALA A 22 14.67 -5.83 9.99
C ALA A 22 16.06 -5.98 9.36
N LEU A 23 16.66 -4.89 8.84
CA LEU A 23 18.03 -4.91 8.30
C LEU A 23 19.06 -5.29 9.36
N LEU A 24 18.96 -4.74 10.58
CA LEU A 24 19.88 -5.06 11.68
C LEU A 24 19.74 -6.52 12.12
N LYS A 25 18.51 -7.04 12.18
CA LYS A 25 18.23 -8.45 12.49
C LYS A 25 18.85 -9.38 11.44
N ASP A 26 18.89 -8.96 10.18
CA ASP A 26 19.57 -9.66 9.07
C ASP A 26 21.08 -9.34 9.00
N GLN A 27 21.63 -8.78 10.06
CA GLN A 27 23.07 -8.50 10.22
C GLN A 27 23.66 -7.55 9.16
N LYS A 28 22.84 -6.69 8.54
CA LYS A 28 23.34 -5.66 7.62
C LYS A 28 24.01 -4.53 8.40
N GLN A 29 25.07 -3.94 7.81
CA GLN A 29 25.70 -2.73 8.35
C GLN A 29 24.83 -1.52 8.01
N LEU A 30 24.18 -0.93 9.01
CA LEU A 30 23.20 0.13 8.83
C LEU A 30 23.69 1.46 9.38
N THR A 31 23.80 2.47 8.50
CA THR A 31 23.93 3.87 8.87
C THR A 31 22.57 4.56 8.74
N ILE A 32 22.16 5.31 9.75
CA ILE A 32 20.85 5.97 9.77
C ILE A 32 21.00 7.48 9.81
N TRP A 33 20.09 8.15 9.14
CA TRP A 33 19.92 9.59 9.20
C TRP A 33 18.48 9.98 9.44
N ASN A 34 18.28 10.97 10.30
CA ASN A 34 16.97 11.55 10.54
C ASN A 34 17.10 13.04 10.83
N ARG A 35 16.21 13.87 10.29
CA ARG A 35 16.24 15.33 10.48
C ARG A 35 16.25 15.71 11.97
N THR A 36 15.53 14.99 12.81
CA THR A 36 15.49 15.18 14.26
C THR A 36 16.27 14.07 14.94
N ALA A 37 17.50 14.34 15.35
CA ALA A 37 18.41 13.37 15.96
C ALA A 37 17.90 12.82 17.31
N SER A 38 17.16 13.64 18.08
CA SER A 38 16.62 13.25 19.41
C SER A 38 15.35 12.40 19.37
N ARG A 39 14.97 11.90 18.19
CA ARG A 39 13.76 11.07 18.06
C ARG A 39 13.97 9.72 18.75
N PRO A 40 12.99 9.17 19.50
CA PRO A 40 13.13 7.84 20.15
C PRO A 40 13.48 6.73 19.17
N SER A 41 13.01 6.82 17.92
CA SER A 41 13.36 5.86 16.86
C SER A 41 14.85 5.85 16.49
N VAL A 42 15.55 6.99 16.61
CA VAL A 42 17.01 7.05 16.43
C VAL A 42 17.70 6.24 17.52
N THR A 43 17.37 6.52 18.79
CA THR A 43 17.92 5.79 19.94
C THR A 43 17.66 4.29 19.82
N SER A 44 16.42 3.90 19.51
CA SER A 44 16.04 2.49 19.34
C SER A 44 16.89 1.75 18.30
N LEU A 45 17.17 2.38 17.15
CA LEU A 45 17.99 1.76 16.11
C LEU A 45 19.48 1.77 16.47
N VAL A 46 19.99 2.80 17.15
CA VAL A 46 21.38 2.84 17.64
C VAL A 46 21.61 1.75 18.69
N ASP A 47 20.68 1.58 19.63
CA ASP A 47 20.76 0.51 20.64
C ASP A 47 20.71 -0.89 20.01
N ALA A 48 20.05 -1.02 18.85
CA ALA A 48 20.02 -2.24 18.03
C ALA A 48 21.25 -2.44 17.14
N GLY A 49 22.20 -1.48 17.11
CA GLY A 49 23.49 -1.61 16.39
C GLY A 49 23.62 -0.75 15.13
N ALA A 50 22.68 0.16 14.86
CA ALA A 50 22.85 1.14 13.77
C ALA A 50 23.83 2.25 14.16
N VAL A 51 24.51 2.84 13.15
CA VAL A 51 25.33 4.03 13.31
C VAL A 51 24.50 5.26 12.92
N PHE A 52 24.28 6.17 13.86
CA PHE A 52 23.65 7.46 13.55
C PHE A 52 24.70 8.43 13.00
N GLU A 53 24.41 9.05 11.87
CA GLU A 53 25.25 10.04 11.21
C GLU A 53 24.45 11.34 10.99
N PRO A 54 24.84 12.48 11.57
CA PRO A 54 24.12 13.74 11.41
C PRO A 54 24.31 14.40 10.03
N ASP A 55 25.40 14.10 9.33
CA ASP A 55 25.65 14.61 7.98
C ASP A 55 25.01 13.70 6.93
N LEU A 56 23.96 14.20 6.26
CA LEU A 56 23.29 13.47 5.21
C LEU A 56 24.19 13.14 4.00
N SER A 57 25.05 14.09 3.60
CA SER A 57 25.95 13.89 2.47
C SER A 57 26.93 12.76 2.74
N TRP A 58 27.49 12.72 3.94
CA TRP A 58 28.33 11.64 4.40
C TRP A 58 27.56 10.30 4.47
N THR A 59 26.36 10.33 5.05
CA THR A 59 25.49 9.15 5.15
C THR A 59 25.30 8.48 3.80
N ILE A 60 24.93 9.26 2.77
CA ILE A 60 24.66 8.73 1.43
C ILE A 60 25.97 8.33 0.73
N SER A 61 27.02 9.15 0.81
CA SER A 61 28.27 8.86 0.11
C SER A 61 28.99 7.62 0.64
N ASN A 62 28.77 7.25 1.90
CA ASN A 62 29.47 6.14 2.55
C ASN A 62 28.80 4.76 2.33
N SER A 63 27.66 4.70 1.67
CA SER A 63 26.95 3.46 1.37
C SER A 63 26.65 3.31 -0.13
N PRO A 64 26.76 2.12 -0.72
CA PRO A 64 26.39 1.89 -2.11
C PRO A 64 24.89 1.99 -2.35
N VAL A 65 24.07 1.67 -1.32
CA VAL A 65 22.61 1.69 -1.37
C VAL A 65 22.07 2.58 -0.26
N THR A 66 21.19 3.49 -0.62
CA THR A 66 20.46 4.35 0.32
C THR A 66 18.96 4.12 0.18
N ILE A 67 18.32 3.83 1.30
CA ILE A 67 16.88 3.68 1.43
C ILE A 67 16.31 5.01 1.91
N ILE A 68 15.24 5.48 1.29
CA ILE A 68 14.51 6.68 1.72
C ILE A 68 13.08 6.27 2.07
N CYS A 69 12.66 6.55 3.31
CA CYS A 69 11.32 6.29 3.79
C CYS A 69 10.87 7.46 4.68
N VAL A 70 10.32 8.49 4.05
CA VAL A 70 9.87 9.72 4.69
C VAL A 70 8.37 9.95 4.48
N LEU A 71 7.85 11.12 4.83
CA LEU A 71 6.41 11.37 4.78
C LEU A 71 5.88 11.43 3.34
N ASP A 72 6.57 12.19 2.46
CA ASP A 72 6.12 12.52 1.12
C ASP A 72 7.28 12.93 0.19
N TYR A 73 7.01 13.06 -1.09
CA TYR A 73 7.99 13.48 -2.11
C TYR A 73 8.50 14.91 -1.95
N PRO A 74 7.70 15.90 -1.53
CA PRO A 74 8.23 17.22 -1.14
C PRO A 74 9.29 17.15 -0.07
N THR A 75 9.12 16.29 0.93
CA THR A 75 10.12 16.05 1.98
C THR A 75 11.42 15.46 1.40
N ILE A 76 11.33 14.50 0.46
CA ILE A 76 12.52 13.97 -0.22
C ILE A 76 13.27 15.09 -0.94
N ARG A 77 12.55 15.91 -1.72
CA ARG A 77 13.17 17.05 -2.44
C ARG A 77 13.84 18.02 -1.47
N GLN A 78 13.19 18.38 -0.37
CA GLN A 78 13.77 19.27 0.66
C GLN A 78 15.05 18.71 1.25
N ILE A 79 15.07 17.42 1.56
CA ILE A 79 16.23 16.74 2.17
C ILE A 79 17.39 16.63 1.17
N LEU A 80 17.10 16.24 -0.07
CA LEU A 80 18.15 15.97 -1.07
C LEU A 80 18.58 17.21 -1.86
N TYR A 81 17.82 18.32 -1.84
CA TYR A 81 18.13 19.53 -2.61
C TYR A 81 19.57 20.03 -2.42
N PRO A 82 20.13 20.07 -1.19
CA PRO A 82 21.51 20.54 -0.99
C PRO A 82 22.58 19.65 -1.63
N ILE A 83 22.26 18.38 -1.91
CA ILE A 83 23.25 17.37 -2.32
C ILE A 83 22.93 16.70 -3.66
N VAL A 84 21.79 16.98 -4.27
CA VAL A 84 21.34 16.30 -5.51
C VAL A 84 22.34 16.44 -6.67
N ASN A 85 23.05 17.55 -6.74
CA ASN A 85 24.10 17.81 -7.75
C ASN A 85 25.51 17.55 -7.23
N SER A 86 25.67 17.01 -6.03
CA SER A 86 26.95 16.73 -5.43
C SER A 86 27.50 15.35 -5.83
N HIS A 87 28.76 15.10 -5.51
CA HIS A 87 29.36 13.77 -5.69
C HIS A 87 28.78 12.70 -4.74
N ALA A 88 28.03 13.09 -3.70
CA ALA A 88 27.48 12.15 -2.72
C ALA A 88 26.57 11.08 -3.34
N LEU A 89 25.83 11.42 -4.39
CA LEU A 89 24.91 10.52 -5.09
C LEU A 89 25.57 9.78 -6.28
N LYS A 90 26.82 10.11 -6.62
CA LYS A 90 27.49 9.51 -7.78
C LYS A 90 27.69 8.01 -7.56
N SER A 91 27.26 7.20 -8.53
CA SER A 91 27.35 5.73 -8.50
C SER A 91 26.64 5.07 -7.32
N LYS A 92 25.67 5.75 -6.72
CA LYS A 92 24.81 5.21 -5.66
C LYS A 92 23.50 4.71 -6.23
N THR A 93 22.90 3.74 -5.55
CA THR A 93 21.53 3.30 -5.81
C THR A 93 20.62 3.81 -4.70
N ILE A 94 19.59 4.53 -5.08
CA ILE A 94 18.54 4.99 -4.16
C ILE A 94 17.35 4.07 -4.28
N ILE A 95 16.79 3.63 -3.15
CA ILE A 95 15.52 2.93 -3.08
C ILE A 95 14.57 3.81 -2.28
N ASN A 96 13.63 4.42 -2.99
CA ASN A 96 12.60 5.24 -2.38
C ASN A 96 11.40 4.37 -2.00
N LEU A 97 11.07 4.30 -0.72
CA LEU A 97 9.90 3.59 -0.17
C LEU A 97 8.90 4.59 0.44
N THR A 98 8.95 5.84 -0.01
CA THR A 98 7.98 6.86 0.40
C THR A 98 6.71 6.74 -0.44
N ASN A 99 5.55 6.67 0.22
CA ASN A 99 4.27 6.64 -0.48
C ASN A 99 4.04 7.95 -1.25
N GLY A 100 3.52 7.84 -2.46
CA GLY A 100 3.18 8.97 -3.33
C GLY A 100 2.55 8.52 -4.64
N THR A 101 2.34 9.47 -5.55
CA THR A 101 1.68 9.21 -6.82
C THR A 101 2.64 8.72 -7.91
N PRO A 102 2.15 8.00 -8.93
CA PRO A 102 2.96 7.62 -10.10
C PRO A 102 3.65 8.79 -10.78
N ARG A 103 2.98 9.96 -10.81
CA ARG A 103 3.53 11.18 -11.38
C ARG A 103 4.72 11.70 -10.58
N GLU A 104 4.59 11.75 -9.25
CA GLU A 104 5.68 12.19 -8.37
C GLU A 104 6.92 11.29 -8.50
N ALA A 105 6.72 9.97 -8.63
CA ALA A 105 7.80 9.02 -8.85
C ALA A 105 8.55 9.28 -10.17
N ARG A 106 7.83 9.51 -11.27
CA ARG A 106 8.42 9.87 -12.57
C ARG A 106 9.17 11.20 -12.50
N GLU A 107 8.55 12.24 -11.93
CA GLU A 107 9.17 13.55 -11.73
C GLU A 107 10.42 13.47 -10.81
N MET A 108 10.42 12.60 -9.81
CA MET A 108 11.56 12.37 -8.94
C MET A 108 12.72 11.75 -9.71
N LYS A 109 12.47 10.75 -10.56
CA LYS A 109 13.47 10.14 -11.43
C LYS A 109 14.13 11.15 -12.36
N GLU A 110 13.33 12.00 -12.99
CA GLU A 110 13.81 13.07 -13.88
C GLU A 110 14.67 14.09 -13.11
N TRP A 111 14.20 14.50 -11.92
CA TRP A 111 14.89 15.48 -11.10
C TRP A 111 16.23 14.98 -10.56
N MET A 112 16.28 13.72 -10.07
CA MET A 112 17.49 13.18 -9.47
C MET A 112 18.57 12.85 -10.49
N ARG A 113 18.21 12.39 -11.69
CA ARG A 113 19.17 11.97 -12.76
C ARG A 113 20.18 10.90 -12.30
N HIS A 114 19.86 10.15 -11.26
CA HIS A 114 20.67 9.08 -10.68
C HIS A 114 19.92 7.75 -10.73
N ALA A 115 20.61 6.66 -10.37
CA ALA A 115 19.97 5.37 -10.24
C ALA A 115 19.01 5.40 -9.04
N ILE A 116 17.71 5.41 -9.32
CA ILE A 116 16.66 5.39 -8.32
C ILE A 116 15.61 4.35 -8.69
N PHE A 117 15.32 3.49 -7.73
CA PHE A 117 14.11 2.68 -7.69
C PHE A 117 13.04 3.41 -6.91
N ASP A 118 11.82 3.33 -7.38
CA ASP A 118 10.62 3.68 -6.62
C ASP A 118 9.96 2.40 -6.12
N GLY A 119 9.42 2.41 -4.91
CA GLY A 119 8.85 1.23 -4.30
C GLY A 119 7.65 1.52 -3.40
N GLY A 120 6.76 0.53 -3.33
CA GLY A 120 5.62 0.48 -2.42
C GLY A 120 5.82 -0.64 -1.40
N THR A 121 5.68 -0.32 -0.11
CA THR A 121 5.74 -1.30 0.97
C THR A 121 4.34 -1.76 1.33
N ILE A 122 3.98 -2.96 0.90
CA ILE A 122 2.68 -3.59 1.16
C ILE A 122 2.76 -4.33 2.49
N ALA A 123 2.80 -3.55 3.56
CA ALA A 123 2.86 -4.01 4.93
C ALA A 123 2.52 -2.88 5.90
N THR A 124 1.97 -3.20 7.05
CA THR A 124 2.05 -2.33 8.23
C THR A 124 3.40 -2.51 8.91
N PRO A 125 3.87 -1.59 9.78
CA PRO A 125 5.19 -1.71 10.42
C PRO A 125 5.44 -3.04 11.14
N ASP A 126 4.41 -3.62 11.75
CA ASP A 126 4.44 -4.92 12.43
C ASP A 126 4.45 -6.13 11.48
N MET A 127 4.05 -5.94 10.23
CA MET A 127 4.08 -6.96 9.18
C MET A 127 5.42 -7.05 8.46
N VAL A 128 6.30 -6.04 8.59
CA VAL A 128 7.62 -6.04 7.94
C VAL A 128 8.41 -7.29 8.34
N ALA A 129 9.07 -7.92 7.37
CA ALA A 129 9.83 -9.16 7.52
C ALA A 129 8.96 -10.37 7.94
N THR A 130 7.67 -10.37 7.62
CA THR A 130 6.77 -11.53 7.73
C THR A 130 6.38 -12.05 6.34
N PRO A 131 5.86 -13.28 6.22
CA PRO A 131 5.38 -13.83 4.95
C PRO A 131 4.24 -13.02 4.29
N ALA A 132 3.55 -12.16 5.04
CA ALA A 132 2.48 -11.30 4.53
C ALA A 132 3.01 -10.01 3.88
N SER A 133 4.29 -9.68 4.06
CA SER A 133 4.90 -8.47 3.50
C SER A 133 5.32 -8.67 2.06
N SER A 134 5.08 -7.66 1.24
CA SER A 134 5.58 -7.56 -0.14
C SER A 134 6.10 -6.15 -0.41
N ILE A 135 7.13 -6.06 -1.24
CA ILE A 135 7.71 -4.79 -1.66
C ILE A 135 7.68 -4.72 -3.18
N PHE A 136 6.89 -3.82 -3.74
CA PHE A 136 6.93 -3.50 -5.17
C PHE A 136 8.08 -2.57 -5.47
N ILE A 137 8.78 -2.81 -6.60
CA ILE A 137 9.92 -2.01 -7.03
C ILE A 137 9.82 -1.75 -8.53
N SER A 138 10.08 -0.50 -8.94
CA SER A 138 10.11 -0.06 -10.33
C SER A 138 11.18 1.01 -10.59
N GLY A 139 11.39 1.41 -11.85
CA GLY A 139 12.16 2.60 -12.24
C GLY A 139 13.54 2.36 -12.83
N GLU A 140 14.20 1.27 -12.52
CA GLU A 140 15.44 0.82 -13.15
C GLU A 140 15.20 -0.51 -13.89
N ASN A 141 16.20 -0.99 -14.64
CA ASN A 141 16.07 -2.27 -15.34
C ASN A 141 16.18 -3.47 -14.37
N GLU A 142 15.74 -4.63 -14.83
CA GLU A 142 15.70 -5.87 -14.03
C GLU A 142 17.10 -6.33 -13.57
N GLN A 143 18.14 -6.09 -14.38
CA GLN A 143 19.50 -6.43 -14.00
C GLN A 143 19.96 -5.61 -12.76
N ARG A 144 19.62 -4.33 -12.71
CA ARG A 144 19.88 -3.49 -11.53
C ARG A 144 19.01 -3.91 -10.35
N PHE A 145 17.74 -4.25 -10.57
CA PHE A 145 16.88 -4.78 -9.53
C PHE A 145 17.50 -6.02 -8.88
N SER A 146 18.01 -6.97 -9.69
CA SER A 146 18.66 -8.18 -9.18
C SER A 146 19.84 -7.88 -8.25
N SER A 147 20.52 -6.75 -8.42
CA SER A 147 21.65 -6.35 -7.55
C SER A 147 21.23 -5.84 -6.16
N VAL A 148 19.95 -5.52 -5.95
CA VAL A 148 19.41 -5.03 -4.68
C VAL A 148 18.34 -5.94 -4.08
N THR A 149 17.95 -7.00 -4.78
CA THR A 149 16.89 -7.94 -4.36
C THR A 149 17.16 -8.51 -2.96
N ASN A 150 18.39 -8.89 -2.65
CA ASN A 150 18.78 -9.41 -1.35
C ASN A 150 18.63 -8.42 -0.17
N ILE A 151 18.55 -7.11 -0.46
CA ILE A 151 18.24 -6.09 0.54
C ILE A 151 16.72 -5.99 0.72
N ILE A 152 15.99 -6.01 -0.38
CA ILE A 152 14.53 -5.84 -0.39
C ILE A 152 13.84 -7.06 0.24
N GLU A 153 14.34 -8.26 -0.01
CA GLU A 153 13.82 -9.52 0.54
C GLU A 153 13.92 -9.62 2.07
N VAL A 154 14.76 -8.79 2.70
CA VAL A 154 14.79 -8.67 4.16
C VAL A 154 13.45 -8.18 4.72
N TRP A 155 12.71 -7.39 3.95
CA TRP A 155 11.43 -6.81 4.40
C TRP A 155 10.20 -7.60 3.98
N GLY A 156 10.31 -8.43 2.94
CA GLY A 156 9.22 -9.20 2.39
C GLY A 156 9.50 -9.66 0.97
N ARG A 157 8.52 -10.22 0.29
CA ARG A 157 8.68 -10.69 -1.08
C ARG A 157 8.93 -9.52 -2.02
N ALA A 158 10.12 -9.48 -2.64
CA ALA A 158 10.49 -8.49 -3.64
C ALA A 158 9.74 -8.75 -4.96
N GLN A 159 9.08 -7.73 -5.50
CA GLN A 159 8.33 -7.80 -6.75
C GLN A 159 8.74 -6.65 -7.68
N TYR A 160 9.43 -7.00 -8.77
CA TYR A 160 9.74 -6.03 -9.81
C TYR A 160 8.52 -5.86 -10.72
N VAL A 161 8.05 -4.60 -10.85
CA VAL A 161 6.84 -4.26 -11.62
C VAL A 161 7.12 -3.41 -12.86
N GLY A 162 8.40 -3.31 -13.27
CA GLY A 162 8.78 -2.72 -14.55
C GLY A 162 9.67 -1.48 -14.46
N GLN A 163 10.03 -0.95 -15.62
CA GLN A 163 10.97 0.18 -15.74
C GLN A 163 10.31 1.55 -15.57
N ASP A 164 8.98 1.65 -15.69
CA ASP A 164 8.29 2.90 -15.41
C ASP A 164 8.42 3.25 -13.92
N PRO A 165 9.03 4.38 -13.55
CA PRO A 165 9.19 4.76 -12.15
C PRO A 165 7.87 4.83 -11.37
N GLY A 166 6.76 5.13 -12.06
CA GLY A 166 5.44 5.23 -11.45
C GLY A 166 4.73 3.89 -11.24
N ALA A 167 5.28 2.76 -11.73
CA ALA A 167 4.55 1.49 -11.70
C ALA A 167 4.40 0.94 -10.26
N ALA A 168 5.42 1.02 -9.42
CA ALA A 168 5.32 0.58 -8.03
C ALA A 168 4.30 1.42 -7.23
N ALA A 169 4.35 2.75 -7.38
CA ALA A 169 3.39 3.66 -6.76
C ALA A 169 1.94 3.39 -7.23
N LEU A 170 1.73 3.09 -8.51
CA LEU A 170 0.39 2.75 -9.01
C LEU A 170 -0.15 1.47 -8.39
N ASN A 171 0.67 0.43 -8.29
CA ASN A 171 0.29 -0.84 -7.67
C ASN A 171 0.00 -0.65 -6.17
N ASP A 172 0.84 0.07 -5.45
CA ASP A 172 0.64 0.39 -4.03
C ASP A 172 -0.70 1.10 -3.81
N LEU A 173 -0.95 2.18 -4.55
CA LEU A 173 -2.20 2.95 -4.42
C LEU A 173 -3.44 2.16 -4.83
N ALA A 174 -3.34 1.26 -5.80
CA ALA A 174 -4.44 0.38 -6.19
C ALA A 174 -4.81 -0.59 -5.04
N LEU A 175 -3.81 -1.18 -4.38
CA LEU A 175 -4.05 -2.04 -3.22
C LEU A 175 -4.61 -1.25 -2.02
N LEU A 176 -4.11 -0.04 -1.78
CA LEU A 176 -4.65 0.85 -0.74
C LEU A 176 -6.10 1.24 -1.04
N ALA A 177 -6.45 1.51 -2.29
CA ALA A 177 -7.84 1.79 -2.67
C ALA A 177 -8.76 0.60 -2.37
N GLY A 178 -8.33 -0.62 -2.70
CA GLY A 178 -9.06 -1.85 -2.34
C GLY A 178 -9.21 -2.03 -0.82
N MET A 179 -8.13 -1.80 -0.06
CA MET A 179 -8.13 -1.86 1.40
C MET A 179 -9.11 -0.85 2.03
N TYR A 180 -9.06 0.41 1.63
CA TYR A 180 -9.97 1.43 2.17
C TYR A 180 -11.41 1.21 1.74
N GLY A 181 -11.64 0.70 0.52
CA GLY A 181 -12.97 0.27 0.09
C GLY A 181 -13.55 -0.84 0.99
N MET A 182 -12.73 -1.84 1.30
CA MET A 182 -13.09 -2.90 2.25
C MET A 182 -13.39 -2.33 3.64
N PHE A 183 -12.54 -1.44 4.17
CA PHE A 183 -12.78 -0.83 5.48
C PHE A 183 -14.07 -0.02 5.52
N ALA A 184 -14.37 0.75 4.48
CA ALA A 184 -15.60 1.55 4.41
C ALA A 184 -16.84 0.64 4.49
N GLY A 185 -16.87 -0.45 3.71
CA GLY A 185 -17.98 -1.44 3.78
C GLY A 185 -18.03 -2.17 5.11
N ALA A 186 -16.90 -2.63 5.63
CA ALA A 186 -16.83 -3.35 6.89
C ALA A 186 -17.27 -2.49 8.09
N ILE A 187 -16.84 -1.22 8.15
CA ILE A 187 -17.24 -0.29 9.22
C ILE A 187 -18.75 -0.01 9.17
N THR A 188 -19.32 0.15 7.97
CA THR A 188 -20.78 0.30 7.82
C THR A 188 -21.52 -0.95 8.31
N ALA A 189 -21.04 -2.15 7.96
CA ALA A 189 -21.60 -3.40 8.46
C ALA A 189 -21.50 -3.50 10.00
N MET A 190 -20.35 -3.15 10.59
CA MET A 190 -20.16 -3.12 12.04
C MET A 190 -21.12 -2.12 12.73
N ALA A 191 -21.37 -0.97 12.12
CA ALA A 191 -22.31 0.02 12.63
C ALA A 191 -23.75 -0.52 12.63
N LEU A 192 -24.16 -1.23 11.57
CA LEU A 192 -25.46 -1.92 11.53
C LEU A 192 -25.56 -3.03 12.59
N LEU A 193 -24.54 -3.87 12.72
CA LEU A 193 -24.47 -4.92 13.73
C LEU A 193 -24.55 -4.35 15.16
N LYS A 194 -24.00 -3.17 15.41
CA LYS A 194 -24.08 -2.46 16.69
C LYS A 194 -25.52 -2.07 17.07
N LYS A 195 -26.42 -1.93 16.09
CA LYS A 195 -27.83 -1.59 16.31
C LYS A 195 -28.70 -2.79 16.71
N GLN A 196 -28.18 -4.00 16.65
CA GLN A 196 -28.93 -5.20 17.02
C GLN A 196 -29.38 -5.11 18.47
N LYS A 197 -30.73 -5.18 18.69
CA LYS A 197 -31.35 -4.96 19.99
C LYS A 197 -31.40 -6.22 20.89
N SER A 198 -31.28 -7.40 20.28
CA SER A 198 -31.22 -8.67 21.01
C SER A 198 -30.41 -9.69 20.23
N GLY A 199 -29.51 -10.38 20.91
CA GLY A 199 -28.72 -11.48 20.40
C GLY A 199 -28.59 -12.60 21.42
N SER A 200 -28.28 -13.81 20.99
CA SER A 200 -27.88 -14.88 21.92
C SER A 200 -26.61 -14.40 22.69
N ARG A 201 -26.44 -14.88 23.93
CA ARG A 201 -25.25 -14.52 24.73
C ARG A 201 -23.94 -14.81 24.04
N GLU A 202 -23.90 -15.77 23.11
CA GLU A 202 -22.72 -16.15 22.31
C GLU A 202 -22.38 -15.15 21.20
N HIS A 203 -23.34 -14.32 20.76
CA HIS A 203 -23.16 -13.36 19.65
C HIS A 203 -23.56 -11.93 20.03
N SER A 204 -23.38 -11.55 21.27
CA SER A 204 -23.87 -10.26 21.79
C SER A 204 -22.96 -9.07 21.45
N GLY A 205 -21.72 -9.29 20.99
CA GLY A 205 -20.75 -8.26 20.67
C GLY A 205 -20.47 -8.12 19.16
N VAL A 206 -20.09 -6.92 18.71
CA VAL A 206 -19.66 -6.70 17.32
C VAL A 206 -18.46 -7.58 16.96
N GLU A 207 -17.51 -7.76 17.88
CA GLU A 207 -16.32 -8.60 17.66
C GLU A 207 -16.71 -10.04 17.30
N SER A 208 -17.56 -10.68 18.08
CA SER A 208 -17.98 -12.07 17.82
C SER A 208 -18.75 -12.22 16.51
N GLN A 209 -19.54 -11.23 16.13
CA GLN A 209 -20.26 -11.22 14.86
C GLN A 209 -19.31 -10.99 13.67
N VAL A 210 -18.32 -10.14 13.83
CA VAL A 210 -17.29 -9.92 12.80
C VAL A 210 -16.46 -11.18 12.59
N THR A 211 -15.95 -11.78 13.66
CA THR A 211 -15.10 -12.98 13.56
C THR A 211 -15.89 -14.22 13.12
N GLY A 212 -17.13 -14.38 13.58
CA GLY A 212 -17.99 -15.53 13.30
C GLY A 212 -18.77 -15.47 11.99
N MET A 213 -19.02 -14.28 11.45
CA MET A 213 -19.87 -14.11 10.25
C MET A 213 -19.24 -13.24 9.17
N LEU A 214 -18.87 -11.99 9.49
CA LEU A 214 -18.43 -11.03 8.46
C LEU A 214 -17.12 -11.46 7.79
N ASN A 215 -16.11 -11.81 8.58
CA ASN A 215 -14.81 -12.21 8.05
C ASN A 215 -14.89 -13.51 7.21
N PRO A 216 -15.55 -14.60 7.65
CA PRO A 216 -15.76 -15.78 6.83
C PRO A 216 -16.50 -15.49 5.53
N TRP A 217 -17.50 -14.60 5.56
CA TRP A 217 -18.25 -14.19 4.37
C TRP A 217 -17.36 -13.43 3.38
N LEU A 218 -16.61 -12.42 3.84
CA LEU A 218 -15.69 -11.66 2.98
C LEU A 218 -14.61 -12.57 2.38
N GLN A 219 -14.10 -13.52 3.16
CA GLN A 219 -13.12 -14.51 2.66
C GLN A 219 -13.70 -15.38 1.55
N ALA A 220 -14.95 -15.80 1.69
CA ALA A 220 -15.65 -16.61 0.67
C ALA A 220 -15.86 -15.86 -0.65
N LEU A 221 -15.82 -14.51 -0.64
CA LEU A 221 -15.99 -13.68 -1.83
C LEU A 221 -14.65 -13.45 -2.61
N LEU A 222 -13.49 -13.78 -2.06
CA LEU A 222 -12.21 -13.58 -2.76
C LEU A 222 -12.14 -14.25 -4.14
N PRO A 223 -12.64 -15.49 -4.36
CA PRO A 223 -12.69 -16.07 -5.69
C PRO A 223 -13.56 -15.28 -6.69
N TYR A 224 -14.59 -14.57 -6.18
CA TYR A 224 -15.43 -13.72 -7.01
C TYR A 224 -14.69 -12.48 -7.51
N HIS A 225 -13.79 -11.90 -6.70
CA HIS A 225 -12.91 -10.81 -7.16
C HIS A 225 -12.04 -11.21 -8.36
N ALA A 226 -11.51 -12.44 -8.37
CA ALA A 226 -10.71 -12.93 -9.50
C ALA A 226 -11.56 -13.01 -10.79
N LYS A 227 -12.83 -13.46 -10.69
CA LYS A 227 -13.76 -13.48 -11.82
C LYS A 227 -14.14 -12.08 -12.29
N MET A 228 -14.30 -11.12 -11.39
CA MET A 228 -14.51 -9.72 -11.74
C MET A 228 -13.31 -9.14 -12.51
N ALA A 229 -12.07 -9.43 -12.08
CA ALA A 229 -10.87 -9.02 -12.78
C ALA A 229 -10.79 -9.63 -14.19
N GLU A 230 -11.07 -10.92 -14.35
CA GLU A 230 -11.16 -11.59 -15.64
C GLU A 230 -12.19 -10.93 -16.57
N SER A 231 -13.38 -10.58 -16.02
CA SER A 231 -14.43 -9.88 -16.79
C SER A 231 -13.96 -8.50 -17.28
N ILE A 232 -13.21 -7.78 -16.45
CA ILE A 232 -12.63 -6.48 -16.81
C ILE A 232 -11.59 -6.61 -17.92
N ASP A 233 -10.67 -7.58 -17.81
CA ASP A 233 -9.63 -7.84 -18.82
C ASP A 233 -10.24 -8.20 -20.18
N ARG A 234 -11.31 -8.99 -20.17
CA ARG A 234 -12.01 -9.42 -21.38
C ARG A 234 -12.98 -8.38 -21.95
N GLY A 235 -13.37 -7.38 -21.15
CA GLY A 235 -14.45 -6.45 -21.51
C GLY A 235 -15.83 -7.12 -21.61
N ILE A 236 -16.03 -8.28 -20.99
CA ILE A 236 -17.26 -9.09 -21.02
C ILE A 236 -17.76 -9.24 -19.58
N PHE A 237 -18.88 -8.61 -19.26
CA PHE A 237 -19.39 -8.49 -17.91
C PHE A 237 -20.55 -9.45 -17.65
N GLU A 238 -20.26 -10.75 -17.60
CA GLU A 238 -21.26 -11.79 -17.28
C GLU A 238 -21.72 -11.69 -15.84
N SER A 239 -23.03 -11.87 -15.61
CA SER A 239 -23.63 -11.76 -14.27
C SER A 239 -23.28 -12.91 -13.33
N LEU A 240 -22.82 -14.04 -13.86
CA LEU A 240 -22.53 -15.26 -13.10
C LEU A 240 -23.71 -15.69 -12.18
N GLY A 241 -24.94 -15.46 -12.64
CA GLY A 241 -26.15 -15.76 -11.89
C GLY A 241 -26.59 -14.70 -10.89
N ASN A 242 -25.87 -13.56 -10.81
CA ASN A 242 -26.17 -12.44 -9.92
C ASN A 242 -26.12 -11.11 -10.70
N PRO A 243 -27.14 -10.79 -11.53
CA PRO A 243 -27.14 -9.61 -12.38
C PRO A 243 -27.10 -8.31 -11.56
N ILE A 244 -26.48 -7.26 -12.12
CA ILE A 244 -26.31 -5.98 -11.42
C ILE A 244 -27.63 -5.34 -11.05
N GLN A 245 -28.69 -5.55 -11.82
CA GLN A 245 -30.05 -5.08 -11.48
C GLN A 245 -30.53 -5.66 -10.15
N MET A 246 -30.35 -6.97 -9.93
CA MET A 246 -30.73 -7.63 -8.66
C MET A 246 -29.85 -7.12 -7.51
N GLN A 247 -28.56 -6.97 -7.75
CA GLN A 247 -27.64 -6.44 -6.75
C GLN A 247 -27.93 -4.98 -6.39
N SER A 248 -28.35 -4.16 -7.35
CA SER A 248 -28.77 -2.76 -7.12
C SER A 248 -29.99 -2.69 -6.20
N ILE A 249 -30.99 -3.56 -6.38
CA ILE A 249 -32.14 -3.67 -5.47
C ILE A 249 -31.65 -4.06 -4.06
N GLY A 250 -30.78 -5.03 -3.95
CA GLY A 250 -30.18 -5.43 -2.67
C GLY A 250 -29.45 -4.27 -1.98
N MET A 251 -28.71 -3.46 -2.75
CA MET A 251 -28.03 -2.27 -2.24
C MET A 251 -29.03 -1.22 -1.70
N GLN A 252 -30.16 -0.99 -2.39
CA GLN A 252 -31.20 -0.08 -1.89
C GLN A 252 -31.79 -0.56 -0.56
N ASN A 253 -31.97 -1.88 -0.37
CA ASN A 253 -32.39 -2.42 0.92
C ASN A 253 -31.36 -2.15 2.03
N ILE A 254 -30.07 -2.23 1.73
CA ILE A 254 -29.02 -1.88 2.70
C ILE A 254 -29.11 -0.41 3.09
N LEU A 255 -29.24 0.49 2.10
CA LEU A 255 -29.35 1.93 2.35
C LEU A 255 -30.59 2.27 3.17
N LYS A 256 -31.73 1.65 2.85
CA LYS A 256 -32.98 1.80 3.62
C LYS A 256 -32.79 1.33 5.05
N ALA A 257 -32.20 0.16 5.28
CA ALA A 257 -31.96 -0.33 6.63
C ALA A 257 -31.02 0.61 7.42
N CYS A 258 -29.98 1.17 6.76
CA CYS A 258 -29.11 2.17 7.39
C CYS A 258 -29.89 3.41 7.83
N ASP A 259 -30.79 3.94 6.98
CA ASP A 259 -31.60 5.09 7.31
C ASP A 259 -32.57 4.80 8.47
N GLU A 260 -33.24 3.62 8.47
CA GLU A 260 -34.17 3.19 9.51
C GLU A 260 -33.47 2.99 10.87
N GLU A 261 -32.22 2.49 10.88
CA GLU A 261 -31.44 2.27 12.09
C GLU A 261 -30.57 3.47 12.48
N GLY A 262 -30.60 4.57 11.72
CA GLY A 262 -29.80 5.77 11.97
C GLY A 262 -28.29 5.53 11.83
N VAL A 263 -27.89 4.83 10.77
CA VAL A 263 -26.50 4.59 10.36
C VAL A 263 -26.21 5.37 9.09
N ASP A 264 -25.15 6.18 9.07
CA ASP A 264 -24.72 6.85 7.85
C ASP A 264 -24.01 5.86 6.91
N ALA A 265 -24.57 5.64 5.74
CA ALA A 265 -24.06 4.78 4.68
C ALA A 265 -23.47 5.59 3.49
N GLY A 266 -22.95 6.78 3.71
CA GLY A 266 -22.49 7.69 2.65
C GLY A 266 -21.53 7.05 1.64
N SER A 267 -20.62 6.21 2.08
CA SER A 267 -19.68 5.47 1.22
C SER A 267 -20.39 4.50 0.26
N LEU A 268 -21.44 3.83 0.72
CA LEU A 268 -22.23 2.89 -0.08
C LEU A 268 -23.18 3.62 -1.03
N ARG A 269 -23.70 4.80 -0.65
CA ARG A 269 -24.60 5.60 -1.51
C ARG A 269 -23.96 5.97 -2.84
N TYR A 270 -22.68 6.36 -2.82
CA TYR A 270 -21.96 6.65 -4.06
C TYR A 270 -21.89 5.42 -4.97
N PHE A 271 -21.53 4.27 -4.41
CA PHE A 271 -21.43 3.03 -5.18
C PHE A 271 -22.80 2.55 -5.68
N ALA A 272 -23.86 2.68 -4.87
CA ALA A 272 -25.25 2.43 -5.28
C ALA A 272 -25.63 3.26 -6.50
N GLY A 273 -25.31 4.55 -6.51
CA GLY A 273 -25.56 5.42 -7.67
C GLY A 273 -24.84 4.99 -8.94
N LEU A 274 -23.62 4.44 -8.83
CA LEU A 274 -22.93 3.85 -9.98
C LEU A 274 -23.65 2.59 -10.48
N MET A 275 -24.11 1.72 -9.59
CA MET A 275 -24.87 0.52 -9.97
C MET A 275 -26.18 0.89 -10.67
N GLU A 276 -26.95 1.85 -10.15
CA GLU A 276 -28.19 2.35 -10.76
C GLU A 276 -27.91 2.93 -12.16
N LYS A 277 -26.81 3.66 -12.32
CA LYS A 277 -26.42 4.23 -13.62
C LYS A 277 -26.11 3.14 -14.64
N VAL A 278 -25.38 2.07 -14.26
CA VAL A 278 -25.17 0.92 -15.13
C VAL A 278 -26.51 0.26 -15.51
N VAL A 279 -27.42 0.06 -14.57
CA VAL A 279 -28.75 -0.50 -14.85
C VAL A 279 -29.53 0.39 -15.81
N ALA A 280 -29.51 1.72 -15.65
CA ALA A 280 -30.26 2.66 -16.48
C ALA A 280 -29.67 2.82 -17.89
N GLU A 281 -28.36 2.80 -18.04
CA GLU A 281 -27.67 3.04 -19.32
C GLU A 281 -27.43 1.75 -20.13
N ARG A 282 -27.60 0.57 -19.51
CA ARG A 282 -27.32 -0.75 -20.09
C ARG A 282 -28.47 -1.71 -19.80
N SER A 283 -28.30 -2.99 -20.08
CA SER A 283 -29.37 -3.97 -19.90
C SER A 283 -29.71 -4.30 -18.43
N GLY A 284 -28.78 -4.07 -17.50
CA GLY A 284 -28.89 -4.55 -16.12
C GLY A 284 -28.65 -6.05 -15.92
N GLU A 285 -28.47 -6.80 -16.99
CA GLU A 285 -28.22 -8.25 -17.01
C GLU A 285 -26.75 -8.61 -16.76
N GLY A 286 -25.85 -7.62 -16.87
CA GLY A 286 -24.41 -7.79 -16.64
C GLY A 286 -24.06 -8.00 -15.18
N GLY A 287 -22.77 -8.24 -14.90
CA GLY A 287 -22.22 -8.39 -13.54
C GLY A 287 -21.80 -7.05 -12.94
N ILE A 288 -21.59 -7.04 -11.62
CA ILE A 288 -21.17 -5.83 -10.88
C ILE A 288 -19.83 -5.24 -11.36
N ALA A 289 -18.95 -6.05 -11.96
CA ALA A 289 -17.70 -5.59 -12.53
C ALA A 289 -17.88 -4.54 -13.65
N GLU A 290 -19.09 -4.49 -14.28
CA GLU A 290 -19.42 -3.51 -15.30
C GLU A 290 -19.36 -2.06 -14.81
N VAL A 291 -19.46 -1.83 -13.50
CA VAL A 291 -19.28 -0.51 -12.87
C VAL A 291 -17.92 0.11 -13.21
N VAL A 292 -16.89 -0.70 -13.47
CA VAL A 292 -15.55 -0.20 -13.85
C VAL A 292 -15.60 0.72 -15.06
N THR A 293 -16.52 0.47 -15.99
CA THR A 293 -16.68 1.28 -17.22
C THR A 293 -17.08 2.73 -16.95
N LEU A 294 -17.66 3.02 -15.79
CA LEU A 294 -17.99 4.38 -15.36
C LEU A 294 -16.84 5.06 -14.61
N LEU A 295 -15.85 4.31 -14.17
CA LEU A 295 -14.68 4.82 -13.44
C LEU A 295 -13.51 5.16 -14.38
N LEU A 296 -13.45 4.52 -15.54
CA LEU A 296 -12.46 4.81 -16.58
C LEU A 296 -12.95 5.99 -17.44
N LYS A 297 -12.11 7.05 -17.56
CA LYS A 297 -12.41 8.26 -18.34
C LYS A 297 -11.68 8.22 -19.68
#